data_e3ff6b33671dbe280dd4d7b6e9de49b4
#
_entry.id   e3ff6b33671dbe280dd4d7b6e9de49b4
#
_cell.length_a   1.000
_cell.length_b   1.000
_cell.length_c   1.000
_cell.angle_alpha   90.00
_cell.angle_beta   90.00
_cell.angle_gamma   90.00
#
_symmetry.space_group_name_H-M   'P 1'
#
loop_
_entity.id
_entity.type
_entity.pdbx_description
1 polymer ?
#
loop_
_entity_poly.entity_id
_entity_poly.type
_entity_poly.pdbx_seq_one_letter_code
_entity_poly.pdbx_strand_id
1 'polypeptide(L)'
;MKITWLGTAAIRLEADGETVLFDPFVQLVGGENPNCLDDFLQDQTICVTHGHLDHLMEVPEFLDPESDAEATVYCGEVAAETLSDMVENTSNVVKVRPGDVIRLGDVRILVMEGKHAKPGKSQVFQKLFSRRFLQYFR
;
A
#
# COMPACT_ATOMS: atom_id res chain seq x y z
N MET A 1 -15.51 8.44 13.17
CA MET A 1 -14.24 8.08 12.52
C MET A 1 -13.45 7.17 13.45
N LYS A 2 -12.97 6.03 12.95
CA LYS A 2 -12.10 5.08 13.66
C LYS A 2 -10.83 4.87 12.83
N ILE A 3 -9.68 4.80 13.49
CA ILE A 3 -8.38 4.51 12.88
C ILE A 3 -7.84 3.26 13.53
N THR A 4 -7.49 2.26 12.72
CA THR A 4 -6.91 1.00 13.19
C THR A 4 -5.55 0.82 12.53
N TRP A 5 -4.50 0.65 13.33
CA TRP A 5 -3.19 0.28 12.85
C TRP A 5 -3.12 -1.25 12.71
N LEU A 6 -2.77 -1.72 11.51
CA LEU A 6 -2.74 -3.14 11.15
C LEU A 6 -1.32 -3.72 11.07
N GLY A 7 -0.33 -2.93 11.35
CA GLY A 7 1.09 -3.29 11.33
C GLY A 7 1.87 -2.51 10.28
N THR A 8 3.17 -2.34 10.49
CA THR A 8 4.12 -1.58 9.66
C THR A 8 3.57 -0.21 9.25
N ALA A 9 3.21 -0.01 7.99
CA ALA A 9 2.60 1.21 7.48
C ALA A 9 1.08 1.09 7.29
N ALA A 10 0.52 -0.11 7.44
CA ALA A 10 -0.88 -0.39 7.14
C ALA A 10 -1.82 0.24 8.17
N ILE A 11 -2.70 1.11 7.70
CA ILE A 11 -3.69 1.82 8.50
C ILE A 11 -5.06 1.68 7.83
N ARG A 12 -6.06 1.21 8.58
CA ARG A 12 -7.46 1.24 8.18
C ARG A 12 -8.16 2.44 8.81
N LEU A 13 -8.84 3.21 7.97
CA LEU A 13 -9.69 4.33 8.39
C LEU A 13 -11.14 4.00 8.06
N GLU A 14 -12.00 4.09 9.07
CA GLU A 14 -13.46 3.88 8.96
C GLU A 14 -14.15 5.20 9.32
N ALA A 15 -14.91 5.78 8.40
CA ALA A 15 -15.63 7.03 8.61
C ALA A 15 -16.88 7.09 7.72
N ASP A 16 -18.00 7.50 8.28
CA ASP A 16 -19.25 7.80 7.57
C ASP A 16 -19.73 6.66 6.64
N GLY A 17 -19.50 5.41 7.07
CA GLY A 17 -19.86 4.20 6.31
C GLY A 17 -18.83 3.76 5.27
N GLU A 18 -17.79 4.55 5.07
CA GLU A 18 -16.69 4.23 4.15
C GLU A 18 -15.49 3.64 4.90
N THR A 19 -14.77 2.75 4.21
CA THR A 19 -13.54 2.15 4.70
C THR A 19 -12.41 2.37 3.70
N VAL A 20 -11.26 2.84 4.19
CA VAL A 20 -10.07 3.08 3.38
C VAL A 20 -8.88 2.40 4.05
N LEU A 21 -8.19 1.58 3.29
CA LEU A 21 -6.94 0.95 3.70
C LEU A 21 -5.75 1.68 3.08
N PHE A 22 -4.84 2.14 3.92
CA PHE A 22 -3.60 2.78 3.49
C PHE A 22 -2.46 1.79 3.58
N ASP A 23 -1.63 1.73 2.54
CA ASP A 23 -0.36 1.00 2.49
C ASP A 23 -0.47 -0.44 3.01
N PRO A 24 -1.28 -1.30 2.38
CA PRO A 24 -1.48 -2.68 2.82
C PRO A 24 -0.16 -3.43 2.79
N PHE A 25 0.28 -3.85 3.96
CA PHE A 25 1.50 -4.63 4.12
C PHE A 25 1.38 -5.51 5.36
N VAL A 26 1.36 -6.81 5.15
CA VAL A 26 1.19 -7.76 6.25
C VAL A 26 2.48 -7.85 7.05
N GLN A 27 3.53 -8.38 6.46
CA GLN A 27 4.83 -8.51 7.14
C GLN A 27 5.96 -8.87 6.18
N LEU A 28 7.18 -8.55 6.59
CA LEU A 28 8.38 -9.10 5.95
C LEU A 28 8.61 -10.55 6.39
N VAL A 29 9.32 -11.33 5.57
CA VAL A 29 9.72 -12.70 5.90
C VAL A 29 10.39 -12.76 7.28
N GLY A 30 9.85 -13.60 8.18
CA GLY A 30 10.29 -13.72 9.57
C GLY A 30 9.85 -12.57 10.49
N GLY A 31 8.97 -11.69 10.03
CA GLY A 31 8.26 -10.75 10.88
C GLY A 31 7.11 -11.41 11.62
N GLU A 32 6.54 -10.71 12.59
CA GLU A 32 5.33 -11.12 13.31
C GLU A 32 4.27 -10.02 13.16
N ASN A 33 3.13 -10.37 12.57
CA ASN A 33 1.94 -9.54 12.54
C ASN A 33 0.75 -10.39 12.99
N PRO A 34 -0.07 -9.94 13.95
CA PRO A 34 -1.27 -10.66 14.36
C PRO A 34 -2.35 -10.71 13.27
N ASN A 35 -2.27 -9.83 12.26
CA ASN A 35 -3.19 -9.80 11.13
C ASN A 35 -2.62 -10.63 9.97
N CYS A 36 -3.49 -11.34 9.25
CA CYS A 36 -3.15 -12.05 8.02
C CYS A 36 -3.68 -11.29 6.79
N LEU A 37 -3.33 -11.74 5.59
CA LEU A 37 -3.76 -11.08 4.34
C LEU A 37 -5.30 -10.99 4.24
N ASP A 38 -6.02 -12.03 4.63
CA ASP A 38 -7.49 -12.04 4.59
C ASP A 38 -8.13 -10.94 5.43
N ASP A 39 -7.47 -10.48 6.50
CA ASP A 39 -7.94 -9.35 7.29
C ASP A 39 -7.90 -8.02 6.51
N PHE A 40 -7.06 -7.94 5.49
CA PHE A 40 -6.89 -6.76 4.63
C PHE A 40 -7.79 -6.81 3.40
N LEU A 41 -7.99 -7.99 2.80
CA LEU A 41 -8.73 -8.16 1.53
C LEU A 41 -10.21 -7.80 1.60
N GLN A 42 -10.75 -7.54 2.78
CA GLN A 42 -12.12 -7.07 2.97
C GLN A 42 -12.33 -5.61 2.52
N ASP A 43 -11.25 -4.85 2.37
CA ASP A 43 -11.30 -3.44 2.03
C ASP A 43 -11.34 -3.25 0.51
N GLN A 44 -12.25 -2.40 0.02
CA GLN A 44 -12.44 -2.14 -1.41
C GLN A 44 -11.81 -0.82 -1.88
N THR A 45 -11.35 0.01 -0.96
CA THR A 45 -10.66 1.27 -1.27
C THR A 45 -9.28 1.27 -0.68
N ILE A 46 -8.28 1.25 -1.54
CA ILE A 46 -6.87 1.19 -1.18
C ILE A 46 -6.19 2.51 -1.57
N CYS A 47 -5.44 3.09 -0.65
CA CYS A 47 -4.60 4.25 -0.92
C CYS A 47 -3.13 3.89 -0.68
N VAL A 48 -2.28 4.03 -1.70
CA VAL A 48 -0.85 3.80 -1.60
C VAL A 48 -0.12 5.14 -1.55
N THR A 49 0.60 5.38 -0.46
CA THR A 49 1.28 6.66 -0.24
C THR A 49 2.50 6.84 -1.14
N HIS A 50 3.25 5.77 -1.41
CA HIS A 50 4.40 5.78 -2.31
C HIS A 50 4.84 4.38 -2.75
N GLY A 51 5.71 4.29 -3.75
CA GLY A 51 6.06 3.06 -4.46
C GLY A 51 7.16 2.20 -3.80
N HIS A 52 7.29 2.18 -2.48
CA HIS A 52 8.20 1.23 -1.81
C HIS A 52 7.51 -0.12 -1.57
N LEU A 53 8.31 -1.19 -1.51
CA LEU A 53 7.81 -2.57 -1.40
C LEU A 53 6.96 -2.79 -0.15
N ASP A 54 7.33 -2.20 0.97
CA ASP A 54 6.60 -2.27 2.25
C ASP A 54 5.29 -1.45 2.27
N HIS A 55 4.87 -0.94 1.11
CA HIS A 55 3.59 -0.27 0.87
C HIS A 55 2.83 -0.88 -0.32
N LEU A 56 3.50 -1.65 -1.18
CA LEU A 56 2.95 -2.17 -2.43
C LEU A 56 2.82 -3.70 -2.49
N MET A 57 3.51 -4.46 -1.63
CA MET A 57 3.68 -5.91 -1.82
C MET A 57 2.37 -6.69 -1.87
N GLU A 58 1.39 -6.33 -1.07
CA GLU A 58 0.09 -6.99 -1.03
C GLU A 58 -0.95 -6.38 -1.98
N VAL A 59 -0.65 -5.23 -2.61
CA VAL A 59 -1.60 -4.57 -3.54
C VAL A 59 -2.00 -5.45 -4.72
N PRO A 60 -1.12 -6.28 -5.32
CA PRO A 60 -1.51 -7.22 -6.37
C PRO A 60 -2.68 -8.13 -6.01
N GLU A 61 -2.77 -8.59 -4.77
CA GLU A 61 -3.85 -9.48 -4.31
C GLU A 61 -5.24 -8.80 -4.36
N PHE A 62 -5.29 -7.47 -4.21
CA PHE A 62 -6.52 -6.69 -4.35
C PHE A 62 -6.91 -6.44 -5.82
N LEU A 63 -5.98 -6.64 -6.74
CA LEU A 63 -6.18 -6.44 -8.18
C LEU A 63 -6.32 -7.78 -8.93
N ASP A 64 -6.21 -8.90 -8.23
CA ASP A 64 -6.40 -10.24 -8.82
C ASP A 64 -7.85 -10.41 -9.28
N PRO A 65 -8.10 -10.70 -10.57
CA PRO A 65 -9.45 -10.93 -11.09
C PRO A 65 -10.14 -12.17 -10.48
N GLU A 66 -9.37 -13.10 -9.92
CA GLU A 66 -9.90 -14.27 -9.22
C GLU A 66 -10.21 -13.99 -7.74
N SER A 67 -9.79 -12.83 -7.24
CA SER A 67 -10.13 -12.35 -5.90
C SER A 67 -11.55 -11.83 -5.87
N ASP A 68 -12.29 -12.12 -4.81
CA ASP A 68 -13.61 -11.51 -4.54
C ASP A 68 -13.50 -10.00 -4.21
N ALA A 69 -12.29 -9.45 -4.13
CA ALA A 69 -12.02 -8.05 -3.86
C ALA A 69 -12.09 -7.20 -5.14
N GLU A 70 -13.20 -6.54 -5.39
CA GLU A 70 -13.30 -5.48 -6.40
C GLU A 70 -12.70 -4.16 -5.88
N ALA A 71 -11.43 -4.17 -5.52
CA ALA A 71 -10.79 -3.02 -4.92
C ALA A 71 -10.41 -1.94 -5.95
N THR A 72 -10.57 -0.67 -5.57
CA THR A 72 -10.00 0.47 -6.30
C THR A 72 -8.73 0.95 -5.59
N VAL A 73 -7.63 1.04 -6.32
CA VAL A 73 -6.32 1.44 -5.80
C VAL A 73 -5.97 2.85 -6.25
N TYR A 74 -5.88 3.78 -5.31
CA TYR A 74 -5.44 5.16 -5.54
C TYR A 74 -3.96 5.29 -5.21
N CYS A 75 -3.14 5.70 -6.17
CA CYS A 75 -1.70 5.84 -5.96
C CYS A 75 -1.07 6.90 -6.89
N GLY A 76 0.12 7.37 -6.53
CA GLY A 76 0.91 8.24 -7.41
C GLY A 76 1.47 7.51 -8.64
N GLU A 77 1.98 8.27 -9.62
CA GLU A 77 2.41 7.74 -10.92
C GLU A 77 3.47 6.65 -10.81
N VAL A 78 4.51 6.86 -9.97
CA VAL A 78 5.59 5.87 -9.78
C VAL A 78 5.06 4.54 -9.21
N ALA A 79 4.14 4.60 -8.24
CA ALA A 79 3.53 3.40 -7.68
C ALA A 79 2.66 2.68 -8.73
N ALA A 80 1.90 3.42 -9.55
CA ALA A 80 1.10 2.86 -10.62
C ALA A 80 1.95 2.18 -11.71
N GLU A 81 3.10 2.76 -12.07
CA GLU A 81 4.06 2.14 -13.00
C GLU A 81 4.61 0.83 -12.41
N THR A 82 5.01 0.85 -11.13
CA THR A 82 5.49 -0.37 -10.45
C THR A 82 4.40 -1.45 -10.42
N LEU A 83 3.14 -1.09 -10.13
CA LEU A 83 2.03 -2.04 -10.15
C LEU A 83 1.79 -2.62 -11.55
N SER A 84 1.96 -1.83 -12.61
CA SER A 84 1.81 -2.33 -13.99
C SER A 84 2.87 -3.36 -14.39
N ASP A 85 4.00 -3.38 -13.70
CA ASP A 85 5.02 -4.42 -13.86
C ASP A 85 4.72 -5.68 -13.02
N MET A 86 3.85 -5.57 -12.02
CA MET A 86 3.53 -6.66 -11.09
C MET A 86 2.24 -7.42 -11.45
N VAL A 87 1.26 -6.74 -12.09
CA VAL A 87 -0.05 -7.32 -12.43
C VAL A 87 -0.45 -7.02 -13.86
N GLU A 88 -1.19 -7.94 -14.49
CA GLU A 88 -1.67 -7.76 -15.87
C GLU A 88 -2.85 -6.79 -15.95
N ASN A 89 -3.71 -6.77 -14.94
CA ASN A 89 -4.92 -5.92 -14.90
C ASN A 89 -4.75 -4.74 -13.95
N THR A 90 -4.66 -3.55 -14.50
CA THR A 90 -4.58 -2.28 -13.77
C THR A 90 -5.82 -1.39 -13.98
N SER A 91 -6.94 -1.96 -14.44
CA SER A 91 -8.16 -1.18 -14.74
C SER A 91 -8.71 -0.43 -13.51
N ASN A 92 -8.51 -0.99 -12.31
CA ASN A 92 -8.93 -0.42 -11.03
C ASN A 92 -7.84 0.44 -10.36
N VAL A 93 -6.73 0.71 -11.03
CA VAL A 93 -5.68 1.60 -10.52
C VAL A 93 -5.94 3.03 -10.97
N VAL A 94 -6.20 3.91 -10.03
CA VAL A 94 -6.47 5.34 -10.25
C VAL A 94 -5.23 6.15 -9.88
N LYS A 95 -4.62 6.78 -10.88
CA LYS A 95 -3.47 7.68 -10.66
C LYS A 95 -3.94 8.99 -10.05
N VAL A 96 -3.33 9.39 -8.95
CA VAL A 96 -3.60 10.65 -8.25
C VAL A 96 -2.35 11.52 -8.16
N ARG A 97 -2.55 12.84 -8.04
CA ARG A 97 -1.50 13.85 -7.96
C ARG A 97 -1.73 14.79 -6.77
N PRO A 98 -0.69 15.44 -6.26
CA PRO A 98 -0.85 16.46 -5.23
C PRO A 98 -1.89 17.53 -5.64
N GLY A 99 -2.84 17.77 -4.76
CA GLY A 99 -3.99 18.65 -4.97
C GLY A 99 -5.28 17.94 -5.37
N ASP A 100 -5.22 16.67 -5.77
CA ASP A 100 -6.42 15.89 -6.05
C ASP A 100 -7.20 15.59 -4.76
N VAL A 101 -8.51 15.38 -4.90
CA VAL A 101 -9.40 15.00 -3.80
C VAL A 101 -10.13 13.73 -4.20
N ILE A 102 -9.82 12.62 -3.53
CA ILE A 102 -10.59 11.37 -3.62
C ILE A 102 -11.86 11.56 -2.81
N ARG A 103 -13.00 11.21 -3.39
CA ARG A 103 -14.33 11.33 -2.77
C ARG A 103 -14.96 9.96 -2.65
N LEU A 104 -15.31 9.59 -1.42
CA LEU A 104 -15.96 8.33 -1.07
C LEU A 104 -17.16 8.71 -0.21
N GLY A 105 -18.36 8.73 -0.78
CA GLY A 105 -19.52 9.26 -0.08
C GLY A 105 -19.27 10.65 0.49
N ASP A 106 -19.38 10.79 1.81
CA ASP A 106 -19.11 12.05 2.53
C ASP A 106 -17.63 12.20 2.94
N VAL A 107 -16.82 11.14 2.80
CA VAL A 107 -15.38 11.17 3.09
C VAL A 107 -14.60 11.83 1.96
N ARG A 108 -13.65 12.67 2.32
CA ARG A 108 -12.73 13.34 1.38
C ARG A 108 -11.29 13.10 1.80
N ILE A 109 -10.48 12.59 0.86
CA ILE A 109 -9.04 12.38 1.06
C ILE A 109 -8.31 13.37 0.16
N LEU A 110 -7.61 14.35 0.75
CA LEU A 110 -6.78 15.29 0.04
C LEU A 110 -5.40 14.68 -0.21
N VAL A 111 -5.00 14.60 -1.47
CA VAL A 111 -3.67 14.14 -1.87
C VAL A 111 -2.68 15.28 -1.69
N MET A 112 -1.65 15.05 -0.89
CA MET A 112 -0.59 16.03 -0.62
C MET A 112 0.76 15.56 -1.12
N GLU A 113 1.64 16.50 -1.48
CA GLU A 113 3.03 16.18 -1.83
C GLU A 113 3.78 15.68 -0.60
N GLY A 114 4.31 14.47 -0.68
CA GLY A 114 5.22 13.90 0.32
C GLY A 114 6.67 14.04 -0.09
N LYS A 115 7.57 14.38 0.85
CA LYS A 115 9.02 14.30 0.62
C LYS A 115 9.57 13.06 1.32
N HIS A 116 10.05 12.12 0.52
CA HIS A 116 10.71 10.94 1.06
C HIS A 116 12.09 11.30 1.63
N ALA A 117 12.40 10.81 2.83
CA ALA A 117 13.73 10.94 3.39
C ALA A 117 14.74 10.18 2.52
N LYS A 118 15.75 10.86 2.00
CA LYS A 118 16.81 10.20 1.23
C LYS A 118 17.77 9.53 2.21
N PRO A 119 17.85 8.18 2.28
CA PRO A 119 18.81 7.52 3.13
C PRO A 119 20.22 7.86 2.65
N GLY A 120 21.12 8.14 3.60
CA GLY A 120 22.53 8.36 3.26
C GLY A 120 23.15 7.12 2.60
N LYS A 121 24.07 7.33 1.65
CA LYS A 121 24.70 6.22 0.89
C LYS A 121 25.24 5.10 1.79
N SER A 122 25.75 5.43 2.98
CA SER A 122 26.25 4.45 3.96
C SER A 122 25.15 3.57 4.56
N GLN A 123 23.95 4.12 4.76
CA GLN A 123 22.81 3.38 5.32
C GLN A 123 22.21 2.39 4.31
N VAL A 124 22.20 2.77 3.01
CA VAL A 124 21.78 1.87 1.93
C VAL A 124 22.73 0.67 1.83
N PHE A 125 24.05 0.91 1.85
CA PHE A 125 25.06 -0.15 1.82
C PHE A 125 24.94 -1.10 3.02
N GLN A 126 24.78 -0.58 4.23
CA GLN A 126 24.63 -1.41 5.44
C GLN A 126 23.36 -2.30 5.40
N LYS A 127 22.25 -1.79 4.84
CA LYS A 127 21.02 -2.58 4.69
C LYS A 127 21.13 -3.63 3.59
N LEU A 128 21.70 -3.31 2.43
CA LEU A 128 21.90 -4.25 1.31
C LEU A 128 22.77 -5.46 1.69
N PHE A 129 23.74 -5.28 2.59
CA PHE A 129 24.63 -6.35 3.07
C PHE A 129 24.20 -6.93 4.42
N SER A 130 23.03 -6.55 4.96
CA SER A 130 22.53 -7.18 6.18
C SER A 130 22.10 -8.63 5.90
N ARG A 131 22.41 -9.55 6.85
CA ARG A 131 22.00 -10.96 6.74
C ARG A 131 20.48 -11.13 6.54
N ARG A 132 19.68 -10.20 7.06
CA ARG A 132 18.23 -10.19 6.89
C ARG A 132 17.83 -9.87 5.45
N PHE A 133 18.48 -8.92 4.78
CA PHE A 133 18.19 -8.59 3.39
C PHE A 133 18.51 -9.77 2.44
N LEU A 134 19.60 -10.49 2.69
CA LEU A 134 19.99 -11.65 1.87
C LEU A 134 19.05 -12.86 2.01
N GLN A 135 18.24 -12.91 3.06
CA GLN A 135 17.22 -13.96 3.23
C GLN A 135 15.98 -13.75 2.35
N TYR A 136 15.76 -12.54 1.82
CA TYR A 136 14.66 -12.25 0.90
C TYR A 136 14.84 -12.83 -0.51
N PHE A 137 16.05 -13.16 -0.88
CA PHE A 137 16.40 -13.68 -2.22
C PHE A 137 16.68 -15.18 -2.22
N ARG A 138 16.26 -15.91 -1.21
CA ARG A 138 16.30 -17.36 -1.10
C ARG A 138 14.91 -17.95 -0.99
#